data_1d8344749380351cebf8e5e995cf586d
#
_entry.id   1d8344749380351cebf8e5e995cf586d
#
_cell.length_a   1.000
_cell.length_b   1.000
_cell.length_c   1.000
_cell.angle_alpha   90.00
_cell.angle_beta   90.00
_cell.angle_gamma   90.00
#
_symmetry.space_group_name_H-M   'P 1'
#
loop_
_entity.id
_entity.type
_entity.pdbx_description
1 polymer ?
#
loop_
_entity_poly.entity_id
_entity_poly.type
_entity_poly.pdbx_seq_one_letter_code
_entity_poly.pdbx_strand_id
1 'polypeptide(L)'
;VRGSGVFVPQKSGEHILSLSVEGGVRLFVDDKLVIDGMGKPQSRTESAELPLNAGQAYKLRIEFAQQMARARIQLGWRPPGPDDTMDRALALAKEADHIVLTLGLTADLEGEEMTVSAEGFNGGDRTSIVLPAIQRELLEKVSALKKPTVVVLTCGSAVSFDPDQANAVLNCWYYGQRGADAVVAALIGETSPAGRLPVTFYRNDSDLPPFGDYSMANRTYRYFTGKPLFAFGHGLSYTTFDYEKLTLSSPTAKPDETITAAVTVRNSGKRDSDEVVQLYATAIKPPVSMPLRQLIGFKRETIKAGETKAVEIAIPAQLLRRWDDVAKRYVVDPGAYRIVAGPASDQAPLDAELVIVSSK
;
A
#
# COMPACT_ATOMS: atom_id res chain seq x y z
N VAL A 1 -2.00 -5.43 35.75
CA VAL A 1 -3.32 -4.82 35.60
C VAL A 1 -4.39 -5.88 35.81
N ARG A 2 -5.54 -5.49 36.38
CA ARG A 2 -6.70 -6.37 36.55
C ARG A 2 -7.93 -5.66 35.99
N GLY A 3 -8.65 -6.31 35.07
CA GLY A 3 -9.92 -5.86 34.53
C GLY A 3 -11.04 -6.83 34.89
N SER A 4 -12.26 -6.34 35.10
CA SER A 4 -13.43 -7.17 35.37
C SER A 4 -14.62 -6.65 34.57
N GLY A 5 -15.50 -7.56 34.17
CA GLY A 5 -16.70 -7.26 33.43
C GLY A 5 -17.73 -8.38 33.54
N VAL A 6 -18.87 -8.19 32.88
CA VAL A 6 -19.92 -9.22 32.78
C VAL A 6 -20.14 -9.50 31.29
N PHE A 7 -20.23 -10.78 30.96
CA PHE A 7 -20.55 -11.28 29.63
C PHE A 7 -21.89 -11.99 29.66
N VAL A 8 -22.78 -11.64 28.75
CA VAL A 8 -24.10 -12.28 28.60
C VAL A 8 -24.23 -12.81 27.18
N PRO A 9 -24.04 -14.12 26.95
CA PRO A 9 -24.15 -14.71 25.62
C PRO A 9 -25.61 -14.67 25.14
N GLN A 10 -25.79 -14.50 23.84
CA GLN A 10 -27.11 -14.51 23.19
C GLN A 10 -27.51 -15.90 22.68
N LYS A 11 -26.58 -16.84 22.60
CA LYS A 11 -26.80 -18.22 22.17
C LYS A 11 -26.25 -19.18 23.24
N SER A 12 -26.89 -20.33 23.45
CA SER A 12 -26.34 -21.41 24.25
C SER A 12 -25.46 -22.34 23.42
N GLY A 13 -24.38 -22.87 23.98
CA GLY A 13 -23.46 -23.81 23.33
C GLY A 13 -22.01 -23.56 23.67
N GLU A 14 -21.11 -24.21 22.93
CA GLU A 14 -19.66 -24.03 23.07
C GLU A 14 -19.23 -22.69 22.50
N HIS A 15 -18.83 -21.79 23.38
CA HIS A 15 -18.25 -20.50 23.02
C HIS A 15 -16.73 -20.56 23.12
N ILE A 16 -16.02 -19.82 22.26
CA ILE A 16 -14.58 -19.64 22.38
C ILE A 16 -14.31 -18.23 22.87
N LEU A 17 -13.65 -18.13 24.03
CA LEU A 17 -13.04 -16.88 24.51
C LEU A 17 -11.56 -16.93 24.21
N SER A 18 -11.01 -15.84 23.67
CA SER A 18 -9.59 -15.75 23.34
C SER A 18 -8.97 -14.47 23.89
N LEU A 19 -7.68 -14.52 24.18
CA LEU A 19 -6.86 -13.38 24.57
C LEU A 19 -5.65 -13.27 23.64
N SER A 20 -5.61 -12.23 22.81
CA SER A 20 -4.42 -11.86 22.07
C SER A 20 -3.60 -10.90 22.90
N VAL A 21 -2.35 -11.28 23.22
CA VAL A 21 -1.55 -10.61 24.24
C VAL A 21 -0.08 -10.46 23.85
N GLU A 22 0.55 -9.41 24.36
CA GLU A 22 1.99 -9.28 24.51
C GLU A 22 2.28 -9.14 26.02
N GLY A 23 2.63 -10.25 26.67
CA GLY A 23 2.84 -10.32 28.12
C GLY A 23 2.15 -11.53 28.78
N GLY A 24 2.21 -11.60 30.09
CA GLY A 24 1.54 -12.65 30.88
C GLY A 24 0.06 -12.35 31.07
N VAL A 25 -0.82 -13.37 30.96
CA VAL A 25 -2.26 -13.18 31.09
C VAL A 25 -2.95 -14.35 31.76
N ARG A 26 -4.03 -14.07 32.50
CA ARG A 26 -5.02 -15.04 32.96
C ARG A 26 -6.43 -14.56 32.67
N LEU A 27 -7.30 -15.49 32.27
CA LEU A 27 -8.74 -15.25 32.16
C LEU A 27 -9.47 -16.15 33.17
N PHE A 28 -10.37 -15.56 33.89
CA PHE A 28 -11.31 -16.25 34.79
C PHE A 28 -12.72 -15.98 34.29
N VAL A 29 -13.56 -17.04 34.37
CA VAL A 29 -15.02 -16.98 34.16
C VAL A 29 -15.67 -17.53 35.42
N ASP A 30 -16.49 -16.70 36.09
CA ASP A 30 -17.11 -17.01 37.41
C ASP A 30 -16.05 -17.54 38.42
N ASP A 31 -14.93 -16.83 38.52
CA ASP A 31 -13.76 -17.14 39.35
C ASP A 31 -12.99 -18.41 38.98
N LYS A 32 -13.44 -19.18 38.00
CA LYS A 32 -12.71 -20.34 37.47
C LYS A 32 -11.65 -19.89 36.49
N LEU A 33 -10.41 -20.28 36.67
CA LEU A 33 -9.31 -20.04 35.73
C LEU A 33 -9.55 -20.84 34.44
N VAL A 34 -9.67 -20.17 33.29
CA VAL A 34 -9.93 -20.81 31.99
C VAL A 34 -8.77 -20.64 31.01
N ILE A 35 -7.98 -19.56 31.15
CA ILE A 35 -6.72 -19.36 30.41
C ILE A 35 -5.63 -19.02 31.43
N ASP A 36 -4.49 -19.72 31.41
CA ASP A 36 -3.28 -19.39 32.16
C ASP A 36 -2.06 -19.32 31.23
N GLY A 37 -1.67 -18.10 30.93
CA GLY A 37 -0.50 -17.74 30.14
C GLY A 37 0.43 -16.79 30.91
N MET A 38 0.37 -16.72 32.24
CA MET A 38 1.12 -15.75 33.03
C MET A 38 2.64 -15.90 32.90
N GLY A 39 3.16 -17.10 32.70
CA GLY A 39 4.58 -17.38 32.51
C GLY A 39 5.10 -17.26 31.06
N LYS A 40 4.26 -16.83 30.09
CA LYS A 40 4.59 -16.80 28.68
C LYS A 40 4.65 -15.34 28.21
N PRO A 41 5.83 -14.74 28.06
CA PRO A 41 5.94 -13.31 27.72
C PRO A 41 5.69 -12.98 26.24
N GLN A 42 5.83 -13.95 25.32
CA GLN A 42 5.76 -13.72 23.88
C GLN A 42 4.38 -13.25 23.41
N SER A 43 4.34 -12.57 22.27
CA SER A 43 3.10 -12.25 21.54
C SER A 43 2.40 -13.55 21.10
N ARG A 44 1.14 -13.72 21.45
CA ARG A 44 0.36 -14.91 21.13
C ARG A 44 -1.14 -14.70 21.35
N THR A 45 -1.92 -15.66 20.87
CA THR A 45 -3.35 -15.80 21.22
C THR A 45 -3.55 -17.09 21.98
N GLU A 46 -4.12 -16.99 23.18
CA GLU A 46 -4.59 -18.13 24.00
C GLU A 46 -6.12 -18.19 23.91
N SER A 47 -6.70 -19.38 23.88
CA SER A 47 -8.15 -19.55 23.80
C SER A 47 -8.65 -20.67 24.73
N ALA A 48 -9.92 -20.54 25.12
CA ALA A 48 -10.64 -21.55 25.91
C ALA A 48 -12.04 -21.77 25.32
N GLU A 49 -12.44 -23.01 25.18
CA GLU A 49 -13.80 -23.40 24.82
C GLU A 49 -14.63 -23.60 26.12
N LEU A 50 -15.81 -22.99 26.13
CA LEU A 50 -16.67 -22.93 27.34
C LEU A 50 -18.12 -23.14 26.96
N PRO A 51 -18.84 -24.10 27.58
CA PRO A 51 -20.28 -24.23 27.43
C PRO A 51 -20.99 -23.11 28.21
N LEU A 52 -21.54 -22.14 27.49
CA LEU A 52 -22.24 -21.01 28.09
C LEU A 52 -23.71 -21.04 27.69
N ASN A 53 -24.60 -20.52 28.56
CA ASN A 53 -26.03 -20.48 28.33
C ASN A 53 -26.51 -19.08 27.93
N ALA A 54 -27.39 -18.99 26.95
CA ALA A 54 -27.98 -17.75 26.52
C ALA A 54 -28.71 -17.04 27.68
N GLY A 55 -28.51 -15.72 27.79
CA GLY A 55 -29.15 -14.87 28.80
C GLY A 55 -28.55 -14.99 30.21
N GLN A 56 -27.64 -15.95 30.45
CA GLN A 56 -26.94 -16.07 31.73
C GLN A 56 -25.79 -15.07 31.79
N ALA A 57 -25.65 -14.37 32.92
CA ALA A 57 -24.55 -13.45 33.12
C ALA A 57 -23.35 -14.20 33.72
N TYR A 58 -22.18 -14.07 33.09
CA TYR A 58 -20.91 -14.65 33.51
C TYR A 58 -19.95 -13.51 33.90
N LYS A 59 -19.32 -13.62 35.07
CA LYS A 59 -18.31 -12.68 35.54
C LYS A 59 -16.98 -12.97 34.84
N LEU A 60 -16.46 -12.04 34.06
CA LEU A 60 -15.12 -12.13 33.48
C LEU A 60 -14.13 -11.35 34.34
N ARG A 61 -12.96 -11.94 34.58
CA ARG A 61 -11.82 -11.27 35.20
C ARG A 61 -10.55 -11.59 34.42
N ILE A 62 -9.87 -10.56 33.97
CA ILE A 62 -8.60 -10.65 33.25
C ILE A 62 -7.51 -10.11 34.15
N GLU A 63 -6.43 -10.86 34.33
CA GLU A 63 -5.20 -10.41 34.96
C GLU A 63 -4.11 -10.35 33.90
N PHE A 64 -3.43 -9.21 33.80
CA PHE A 64 -2.38 -8.97 32.83
C PHE A 64 -1.12 -8.46 33.51
N ALA A 65 0.01 -9.05 33.17
CA ALA A 65 1.35 -8.62 33.59
C ALA A 65 2.18 -8.25 32.35
N GLN A 66 2.60 -7.00 32.28
CA GLN A 66 3.54 -6.56 31.25
C GLN A 66 4.92 -7.14 31.54
N GLN A 67 5.44 -7.91 30.59
CA GLN A 67 6.73 -8.60 30.67
C GLN A 67 7.64 -8.24 29.49
N MET A 68 7.14 -7.45 28.52
CA MET A 68 7.81 -7.02 27.31
C MET A 68 7.81 -5.49 27.20
N ALA A 69 8.60 -4.95 26.28
CA ALA A 69 8.64 -3.52 26.03
C ALA A 69 7.29 -2.93 25.55
N ARG A 70 6.46 -3.76 24.91
CA ARG A 70 5.08 -3.40 24.50
C ARG A 70 4.08 -4.11 25.37
N ALA A 71 2.93 -3.48 25.56
CA ALA A 71 1.80 -4.04 26.29
C ALA A 71 0.57 -4.06 25.37
N ARG A 72 0.09 -5.26 25.09
CA ARG A 72 -1.14 -5.47 24.32
C ARG A 72 -2.00 -6.51 24.98
N ILE A 73 -3.29 -6.25 25.06
CA ILE A 73 -4.29 -7.25 25.48
C ILE A 73 -5.59 -6.99 24.71
N GLN A 74 -6.13 -8.02 24.12
CA GLN A 74 -7.40 -7.98 23.40
C GLN A 74 -8.21 -9.22 23.75
N LEU A 75 -9.43 -9.03 24.27
CA LEU A 75 -10.40 -10.11 24.47
C LEU A 75 -11.17 -10.34 23.16
N GLY A 76 -11.13 -11.56 22.66
CA GLY A 76 -11.93 -12.05 21.55
C GLY A 76 -13.03 -12.99 22.03
N TRP A 77 -14.09 -13.06 21.25
CA TRP A 77 -15.20 -13.98 21.49
C TRP A 77 -15.75 -14.51 20.16
N ARG A 78 -15.98 -15.84 20.11
CA ARG A 78 -16.66 -16.50 19.03
C ARG A 78 -17.88 -17.26 19.60
N PRO A 79 -19.12 -16.98 19.11
CA PRO A 79 -20.32 -17.68 19.53
C PRO A 79 -20.34 -19.12 18.99
N PRO A 80 -21.20 -20.01 19.55
CA PRO A 80 -21.39 -21.36 19.02
C PRO A 80 -22.03 -21.35 17.64
N GLY A 81 -21.64 -22.30 16.81
CA GLY A 81 -22.13 -22.46 15.44
C GLY A 81 -21.02 -22.35 14.41
N PRO A 82 -21.33 -22.57 13.14
CA PRO A 82 -20.38 -22.38 12.06
C PRO A 82 -19.95 -20.92 11.96
N ASP A 83 -18.77 -20.69 11.39
CA ASP A 83 -18.35 -19.32 11.05
C ASP A 83 -19.24 -18.80 9.92
N ASP A 84 -20.19 -17.93 10.27
CA ASP A 84 -21.13 -17.27 9.35
C ASP A 84 -20.70 -15.85 8.98
N THR A 85 -19.46 -15.48 9.29
CA THR A 85 -18.94 -14.10 9.12
C THR A 85 -19.04 -13.65 7.67
N MET A 86 -18.69 -14.51 6.73
CA MET A 86 -18.79 -14.23 5.30
C MET A 86 -20.24 -14.03 4.87
N ASP A 87 -21.15 -14.92 5.29
CA ASP A 87 -22.58 -14.85 4.93
C ASP A 87 -23.22 -13.59 5.50
N ARG A 88 -22.87 -13.19 6.71
CA ARG A 88 -23.36 -11.96 7.34
C ARG A 88 -22.84 -10.71 6.60
N ALA A 89 -21.54 -10.71 6.23
CA ALA A 89 -20.97 -9.62 5.44
C ALA A 89 -21.70 -9.47 4.10
N LEU A 90 -21.97 -10.59 3.43
CA LEU A 90 -22.70 -10.57 2.15
C LEU A 90 -24.17 -10.17 2.32
N ALA A 91 -24.83 -10.56 3.41
CA ALA A 91 -26.20 -10.12 3.70
C ALA A 91 -26.26 -8.60 3.87
N LEU A 92 -25.34 -8.01 4.65
CA LEU A 92 -25.22 -6.55 4.80
C LEU A 92 -24.91 -5.86 3.45
N ALA A 93 -23.99 -6.42 2.66
CA ALA A 93 -23.66 -5.89 1.35
C ALA A 93 -24.85 -5.89 0.38
N LYS A 94 -25.74 -6.89 0.46
CA LYS A 94 -26.98 -6.94 -0.34
C LYS A 94 -27.96 -5.85 0.02
N GLU A 95 -28.00 -5.38 1.24
CA GLU A 95 -28.90 -4.31 1.70
C GLU A 95 -28.34 -2.91 1.45
N ALA A 96 -27.01 -2.76 1.34
CA ALA A 96 -26.34 -1.48 1.16
C ALA A 96 -26.51 -0.93 -0.26
N ASP A 97 -26.60 0.40 -0.42
CA ASP A 97 -26.55 1.09 -1.72
C ASP A 97 -25.12 1.26 -2.24
N HIS A 98 -24.17 1.46 -1.32
CA HIS A 98 -22.74 1.61 -1.60
C HIS A 98 -21.94 0.76 -0.62
N ILE A 99 -20.88 0.15 -1.09
CA ILE A 99 -20.04 -0.75 -0.29
C ILE A 99 -18.63 -0.18 -0.17
N VAL A 100 -18.11 -0.13 1.04
CA VAL A 100 -16.70 0.18 1.31
C VAL A 100 -16.07 -1.05 1.95
N LEU A 101 -15.11 -1.65 1.26
CA LEU A 101 -14.33 -2.77 1.76
C LEU A 101 -12.96 -2.30 2.23
N THR A 102 -12.66 -2.45 3.52
CA THR A 102 -11.30 -2.26 4.03
C THR A 102 -10.58 -3.59 3.95
N LEU A 103 -9.59 -3.67 3.05
CA LEU A 103 -8.78 -4.85 2.79
C LEU A 103 -7.30 -4.53 2.98
N GLY A 104 -6.47 -5.54 3.10
CA GLY A 104 -5.03 -5.37 3.15
C GLY A 104 -4.37 -6.20 4.24
N LEU A 105 -3.24 -5.72 4.72
CA LEU A 105 -2.40 -6.39 5.70
C LEU A 105 -2.39 -5.60 7.01
N THR A 106 -1.95 -6.25 8.08
CA THR A 106 -1.76 -5.64 9.40
C THR A 106 -0.38 -5.99 9.94
N ALA A 107 0.10 -5.21 10.90
CA ALA A 107 1.33 -5.52 11.61
C ALA A 107 1.28 -6.84 12.42
N ASP A 108 0.11 -7.46 12.54
CA ASP A 108 -0.05 -8.78 13.15
C ASP A 108 0.20 -9.92 12.16
N LEU A 109 0.18 -9.64 10.85
CA LEU A 109 0.47 -10.58 9.77
C LEU A 109 1.85 -10.35 9.16
N GLU A 110 2.21 -9.09 8.90
CA GLU A 110 3.45 -8.68 8.26
C GLU A 110 4.33 -7.93 9.25
N GLY A 111 5.40 -8.56 9.69
CA GLY A 111 6.36 -7.98 10.63
C GLY A 111 7.57 -8.90 10.81
N GLU A 112 8.67 -8.33 11.30
CA GLU A 112 9.94 -9.02 11.43
C GLU A 112 9.93 -10.03 12.56
N GLU A 113 10.47 -11.23 12.31
CA GLU A 113 10.69 -12.33 13.29
C GLU A 113 9.43 -12.71 14.10
N MET A 114 8.28 -12.81 13.43
CA MET A 114 7.01 -13.18 14.07
C MET A 114 6.71 -14.67 13.98
N THR A 115 5.93 -15.17 14.92
CA THR A 115 5.39 -16.55 14.89
C THR A 115 4.07 -16.58 14.10
N VAL A 116 4.09 -16.11 12.84
CA VAL A 116 2.92 -16.15 11.97
C VAL A 116 2.96 -17.40 11.10
N SER A 117 1.88 -18.20 11.15
CA SER A 117 1.64 -19.33 10.26
C SER A 117 0.32 -19.11 9.55
N ALA A 118 0.38 -18.41 8.41
CA ALA A 118 -0.75 -18.11 7.54
C ALA A 118 -0.35 -18.27 6.08
N GLU A 119 -1.31 -18.56 5.20
CA GLU A 119 -1.06 -18.60 3.75
C GLU A 119 -0.49 -17.26 3.27
N GLY A 120 0.63 -17.31 2.54
CA GLY A 120 1.32 -16.14 2.03
C GLY A 120 2.30 -15.50 3.01
N PHE A 121 2.55 -16.10 4.19
CA PHE A 121 3.47 -15.60 5.21
C PHE A 121 4.33 -16.73 5.81
N ASN A 122 5.55 -16.38 6.17
CA ASN A 122 6.47 -17.25 6.90
C ASN A 122 7.27 -16.42 7.91
N GLY A 123 7.03 -16.63 9.20
CA GLY A 123 7.68 -15.87 10.27
C GLY A 123 7.38 -14.37 10.27
N GLY A 124 6.27 -13.97 9.63
CA GLY A 124 5.91 -12.57 9.42
C GLY A 124 6.38 -11.99 8.08
N ASP A 125 7.31 -12.63 7.39
CA ASP A 125 7.72 -12.27 6.04
C ASP A 125 6.70 -12.75 5.00
N ARG A 126 6.47 -11.95 3.97
CA ARG A 126 5.59 -12.32 2.88
C ARG A 126 6.26 -13.32 1.95
N THR A 127 5.55 -14.42 1.66
CA THR A 127 5.93 -15.40 0.63
C THR A 127 5.11 -15.25 -0.65
N SER A 128 4.09 -14.38 -0.63
CA SER A 128 3.25 -14.02 -1.78
C SER A 128 2.85 -12.55 -1.69
N ILE A 129 2.77 -11.87 -2.84
CA ILE A 129 2.29 -10.47 -2.92
C ILE A 129 0.77 -10.37 -3.01
N VAL A 130 0.07 -11.49 -3.09
CA VAL A 130 -1.38 -11.53 -3.27
C VAL A 130 -2.09 -11.24 -1.94
N LEU A 131 -3.24 -10.57 -1.97
CA LEU A 131 -4.10 -10.41 -0.80
C LEU A 131 -4.47 -11.76 -0.18
N PRO A 132 -4.66 -11.85 1.15
CA PRO A 132 -5.10 -13.07 1.82
C PRO A 132 -6.35 -13.68 1.17
N ALA A 133 -6.42 -15.02 1.09
CA ALA A 133 -7.45 -15.74 0.34
C ALA A 133 -8.87 -15.34 0.74
N ILE A 134 -9.15 -15.21 2.04
CA ILE A 134 -10.47 -14.82 2.54
C ILE A 134 -10.89 -13.40 2.09
N GLN A 135 -9.92 -12.48 1.93
CA GLN A 135 -10.20 -11.12 1.47
C GLN A 135 -10.48 -11.11 -0.04
N ARG A 136 -9.78 -11.93 -0.81
CA ARG A 136 -10.03 -12.12 -2.25
C ARG A 136 -11.42 -12.72 -2.48
N GLU A 137 -11.78 -13.73 -1.70
CA GLU A 137 -13.11 -14.36 -1.75
C GLU A 137 -14.23 -13.35 -1.43
N LEU A 138 -14.03 -12.51 -0.39
CA LEU A 138 -14.98 -11.46 -0.04
C LEU A 138 -15.14 -10.44 -1.19
N LEU A 139 -14.02 -9.98 -1.75
CA LEU A 139 -14.03 -9.02 -2.85
C LEU A 139 -14.75 -9.60 -4.09
N GLU A 140 -14.46 -10.84 -4.45
CA GLU A 140 -15.11 -11.55 -5.56
C GLU A 140 -16.63 -11.65 -5.35
N LYS A 141 -17.07 -12.13 -4.18
CA LYS A 141 -18.49 -12.29 -3.85
C LYS A 141 -19.24 -10.95 -3.80
N VAL A 142 -18.59 -9.89 -3.27
CA VAL A 142 -19.18 -8.54 -3.26
C VAL A 142 -19.26 -7.96 -4.66
N SER A 143 -18.21 -8.12 -5.48
CA SER A 143 -18.20 -7.70 -6.89
C SER A 143 -19.36 -8.33 -7.69
N ALA A 144 -19.70 -9.58 -7.40
CA ALA A 144 -20.82 -10.27 -8.04
C ALA A 144 -22.20 -9.62 -7.76
N LEU A 145 -22.32 -8.82 -6.69
CA LEU A 145 -23.55 -8.08 -6.39
C LEU A 145 -23.77 -6.88 -7.33
N LYS A 146 -22.75 -6.47 -8.10
CA LYS A 146 -22.80 -5.35 -9.07
C LYS A 146 -23.22 -4.02 -8.45
N LYS A 147 -22.91 -3.79 -7.20
CA LYS A 147 -23.14 -2.54 -6.47
C LYS A 147 -21.89 -1.66 -6.48
N PRO A 148 -22.04 -0.32 -6.39
CA PRO A 148 -20.90 0.58 -6.25
C PRO A 148 -20.03 0.17 -5.06
N THR A 149 -18.79 -0.23 -5.36
CA THR A 149 -17.86 -0.76 -4.36
C THR A 149 -16.54 -0.01 -4.41
N VAL A 150 -16.08 0.46 -3.26
CA VAL A 150 -14.76 1.08 -3.06
C VAL A 150 -13.93 0.17 -2.18
N VAL A 151 -12.71 -0.13 -2.61
CA VAL A 151 -11.71 -0.80 -1.78
C VAL A 151 -10.82 0.25 -1.12
N VAL A 152 -10.78 0.25 0.20
CA VAL A 152 -9.78 0.99 1.00
C VAL A 152 -8.68 0.00 1.36
N LEU A 153 -7.53 0.14 0.70
CA LEU A 153 -6.42 -0.79 0.83
C LEU A 153 -5.42 -0.28 1.87
N THR A 154 -5.17 -1.09 2.91
CA THR A 154 -4.17 -0.83 3.95
C THR A 154 -3.07 -1.88 3.87
N CYS A 155 -1.81 -1.45 3.68
CA CYS A 155 -0.67 -2.34 3.54
C CYS A 155 0.63 -1.59 3.76
N GLY A 156 1.70 -2.28 4.17
CA GLY A 156 3.05 -1.70 4.29
C GLY A 156 3.86 -1.78 2.99
N SER A 157 3.45 -2.67 2.08
CA SER A 157 4.12 -2.95 0.80
C SER A 157 3.10 -3.15 -0.32
N ALA A 158 3.54 -3.26 -1.57
CA ALA A 158 2.67 -3.53 -2.70
C ALA A 158 1.93 -4.87 -2.54
N VAL A 159 0.64 -4.89 -2.82
CA VAL A 159 -0.20 -6.10 -2.82
C VAL A 159 -0.88 -6.28 -4.17
N SER A 160 -1.10 -7.54 -4.55
CA SER A 160 -1.79 -7.90 -5.78
C SER A 160 -3.22 -8.36 -5.49
N PHE A 161 -4.14 -7.92 -6.33
CA PHE A 161 -5.54 -8.32 -6.36
C PHE A 161 -6.12 -7.93 -7.73
N ASP A 162 -7.36 -8.31 -8.02
CA ASP A 162 -8.05 -7.88 -9.23
C ASP A 162 -8.77 -6.54 -9.00
N PRO A 163 -8.22 -5.40 -9.50
CA PRO A 163 -8.83 -4.08 -9.28
C PRO A 163 -10.15 -3.90 -10.02
N ASP A 164 -10.44 -4.70 -11.06
CA ASP A 164 -11.68 -4.61 -11.84
C ASP A 164 -12.90 -5.12 -11.05
N GLN A 165 -12.66 -5.76 -9.88
CA GLN A 165 -13.70 -6.16 -8.94
C GLN A 165 -14.24 -5.00 -8.08
N ALA A 166 -13.66 -3.79 -8.19
CA ALA A 166 -14.10 -2.61 -7.49
C ALA A 166 -14.26 -1.41 -8.45
N ASN A 167 -15.17 -0.48 -8.13
CA ASN A 167 -15.33 0.75 -8.91
C ASN A 167 -14.23 1.77 -8.63
N ALA A 168 -13.63 1.72 -7.43
CA ALA A 168 -12.50 2.54 -7.05
C ALA A 168 -11.64 1.84 -6.00
N VAL A 169 -10.35 2.17 -5.99
CA VAL A 169 -9.39 1.71 -4.99
C VAL A 169 -8.68 2.92 -4.39
N LEU A 170 -8.70 3.03 -3.06
CA LEU A 170 -7.98 4.02 -2.30
C LEU A 170 -6.87 3.33 -1.51
N ASN A 171 -5.61 3.49 -1.95
CA ASN A 171 -4.46 2.92 -1.23
C ASN A 171 -4.00 3.88 -0.13
N CYS A 172 -4.14 3.45 1.12
CA CYS A 172 -3.93 4.28 2.29
C CYS A 172 -2.62 3.99 3.02
N TRP A 173 -1.90 2.93 2.68
CA TRP A 173 -0.73 2.44 3.41
C TRP A 173 -1.07 2.15 4.89
N TYR A 174 -0.08 2.13 5.77
CA TYR A 174 -0.29 2.19 7.21
C TYR A 174 -0.32 3.65 7.64
N TYR A 175 -1.49 4.15 7.95
CA TYR A 175 -1.70 5.55 8.30
C TYR A 175 -1.60 5.78 9.82
N GLY A 176 -1.37 7.04 10.20
CA GLY A 176 -1.29 7.44 11.60
C GLY A 176 -2.65 7.69 12.25
N GLN A 177 -2.64 8.30 13.43
CA GLN A 177 -3.80 8.52 14.31
C GLN A 177 -5.00 9.18 13.60
N ARG A 178 -4.76 10.10 12.67
CA ARG A 178 -5.81 10.82 11.93
C ARG A 178 -6.04 10.28 10.51
N GLY A 179 -5.59 9.07 10.22
CA GLY A 179 -5.72 8.48 8.88
C GLY A 179 -7.17 8.27 8.47
N ALA A 180 -8.05 7.92 9.41
CA ALA A 180 -9.47 7.76 9.13
C ALA A 180 -10.12 9.06 8.63
N ASP A 181 -9.73 10.23 9.17
CA ASP A 181 -10.25 11.53 8.72
C ASP A 181 -9.91 11.76 7.24
N ALA A 182 -8.66 11.45 6.83
CA ALA A 182 -8.21 11.61 5.45
C ALA A 182 -8.94 10.64 4.49
N VAL A 183 -9.14 9.38 4.92
CA VAL A 183 -9.88 8.37 4.15
C VAL A 183 -11.33 8.82 3.96
N VAL A 184 -12.00 9.24 5.02
CA VAL A 184 -13.40 9.71 4.95
C VAL A 184 -13.50 10.95 4.06
N ALA A 185 -12.62 11.95 4.24
CA ALA A 185 -12.61 13.16 3.42
C ALA A 185 -12.45 12.86 1.92
N ALA A 186 -11.62 11.85 1.56
CA ALA A 186 -11.53 11.37 0.19
C ALA A 186 -12.83 10.66 -0.26
N LEU A 187 -13.37 9.74 0.53
CA LEU A 187 -14.59 8.98 0.17
C LEU A 187 -15.80 9.88 -0.07
N ILE A 188 -16.01 10.92 0.75
CA ILE A 188 -17.11 11.87 0.59
C ILE A 188 -16.81 13.02 -0.36
N GLY A 189 -15.58 13.07 -0.90
CA GLY A 189 -15.16 14.06 -1.89
C GLY A 189 -14.83 15.44 -1.35
N GLU A 190 -14.58 15.60 -0.05
CA GLU A 190 -14.06 16.85 0.52
C GLU A 190 -12.64 17.13 0.06
N THR A 191 -11.83 16.07 -0.08
CA THR A 191 -10.45 16.16 -0.58
C THR A 191 -10.30 15.33 -1.84
N SER A 192 -9.71 15.91 -2.89
CA SER A 192 -9.29 15.16 -4.07
C SER A 192 -7.98 14.42 -3.78
N PRO A 193 -7.92 13.09 -3.92
CA PRO A 193 -6.66 12.37 -3.79
C PRO A 193 -5.64 12.85 -4.81
N ALA A 194 -4.39 13.01 -4.40
CA ALA A 194 -3.29 13.43 -5.27
C ALA A 194 -1.99 12.67 -4.98
N GLY A 195 -2.07 11.60 -4.20
CA GLY A 195 -0.95 10.70 -3.94
C GLY A 195 -0.52 9.93 -5.18
N ARG A 196 0.75 9.57 -5.25
CA ARG A 196 1.32 8.72 -6.30
C ARG A 196 2.03 7.54 -5.67
N LEU A 197 1.92 6.37 -6.29
CA LEU A 197 2.56 5.15 -5.79
C LEU A 197 4.08 5.26 -5.86
N PRO A 198 4.80 5.12 -4.75
CA PRO A 198 6.25 5.22 -4.70
C PRO A 198 6.96 3.90 -5.05
N VAL A 199 6.21 2.88 -5.45
CA VAL A 199 6.69 1.55 -5.83
C VAL A 199 5.87 1.00 -6.99
N THR A 200 6.42 0.02 -7.70
CA THR A 200 5.70 -0.75 -8.73
C THR A 200 4.85 -1.82 -8.07
N PHE A 201 3.56 -1.88 -8.39
CA PHE A 201 2.68 -2.98 -8.01
C PHE A 201 2.70 -4.03 -9.11
N TYR A 202 3.18 -5.23 -8.81
CA TYR A 202 3.18 -6.35 -9.75
C TYR A 202 1.82 -7.05 -9.76
N ARG A 203 1.51 -7.78 -10.84
CA ARG A 203 0.22 -8.48 -10.97
C ARG A 203 0.16 -9.77 -10.18
N ASN A 204 1.28 -10.49 -10.10
CA ASN A 204 1.35 -11.79 -9.43
C ASN A 204 2.80 -12.12 -9.04
N ASP A 205 2.96 -13.20 -8.28
CA ASP A 205 4.28 -13.64 -7.79
C ASP A 205 5.23 -14.02 -8.93
N SER A 206 4.71 -14.50 -10.08
CA SER A 206 5.54 -14.88 -11.23
C SER A 206 6.18 -13.70 -11.96
N ASP A 207 5.75 -12.46 -11.67
CA ASP A 207 6.40 -11.25 -12.17
C ASP A 207 7.70 -10.92 -11.42
N LEU A 208 7.88 -11.53 -10.24
CA LEU A 208 9.06 -11.30 -9.41
C LEU A 208 10.19 -12.24 -9.80
N PRO A 209 11.44 -11.74 -9.90
CA PRO A 209 12.59 -12.60 -10.06
C PRO A 209 12.81 -13.47 -8.80
N PRO A 210 13.57 -14.58 -8.92
CA PRO A 210 13.88 -15.45 -7.79
C PRO A 210 14.44 -14.65 -6.59
N PHE A 211 14.04 -15.02 -5.38
CA PHE A 211 14.41 -14.29 -4.15
C PHE A 211 15.94 -14.17 -3.97
N GLY A 212 16.69 -15.20 -4.33
CA GLY A 212 18.17 -15.21 -4.27
C GLY A 212 18.88 -14.46 -5.39
N ASP A 213 18.16 -13.96 -6.41
CA ASP A 213 18.74 -13.13 -7.46
C ASP A 213 18.81 -11.66 -7.02
N TYR A 214 20.00 -11.17 -6.72
CA TYR A 214 20.24 -9.78 -6.31
C TYR A 214 20.52 -8.83 -7.48
N SER A 215 20.43 -9.32 -8.73
CA SER A 215 20.50 -8.43 -9.88
C SER A 215 19.29 -7.52 -9.96
N MET A 216 19.43 -6.38 -10.65
CA MET A 216 18.30 -5.48 -10.91
C MET A 216 17.46 -5.90 -12.11
N ALA A 217 17.85 -6.96 -12.80
CA ALA A 217 17.14 -7.43 -13.99
C ALA A 217 15.66 -7.72 -13.66
N ASN A 218 14.79 -7.17 -14.48
CA ASN A 218 13.32 -7.31 -14.34
C ASN A 218 12.74 -6.82 -12.97
N ARG A 219 13.46 -5.93 -12.26
CA ARG A 219 12.99 -5.36 -11.00
C ARG A 219 12.57 -3.92 -11.15
N THR A 220 11.51 -3.53 -10.46
CA THR A 220 10.97 -2.17 -10.36
C THR A 220 10.63 -1.56 -11.74
N TYR A 221 10.02 -0.40 -11.77
CA TYR A 221 9.75 0.36 -13.01
C TYR A 221 11.00 0.63 -13.84
N ARG A 222 12.19 0.52 -13.24
CA ARG A 222 13.48 0.77 -13.93
C ARG A 222 13.86 -0.34 -14.89
N TYR A 223 13.52 -1.59 -14.59
CA TYR A 223 13.98 -2.75 -15.37
C TYR A 223 12.87 -3.76 -15.69
N PHE A 224 11.68 -3.63 -15.08
CA PHE A 224 10.57 -4.53 -15.36
C PHE A 224 10.01 -4.30 -16.76
N THR A 225 10.01 -5.35 -17.56
CA THR A 225 9.55 -5.32 -18.95
C THR A 225 8.10 -5.75 -19.12
N GLY A 226 7.50 -6.34 -18.09
CA GLY A 226 6.11 -6.75 -18.07
C GLY A 226 5.15 -5.57 -17.87
N LYS A 227 3.85 -5.87 -17.82
CA LYS A 227 2.79 -4.91 -17.51
C LYS A 227 2.48 -4.96 -16.00
N PRO A 228 2.82 -3.94 -15.22
CA PRO A 228 2.51 -3.93 -13.79
C PRO A 228 1.00 -3.89 -13.54
N LEU A 229 0.56 -4.20 -12.32
CA LEU A 229 -0.79 -3.95 -11.86
C LEU A 229 -1.04 -2.43 -11.81
N PHE A 230 -0.17 -1.73 -11.08
CA PHE A 230 -0.07 -0.28 -11.10
C PHE A 230 1.40 0.13 -11.26
N ALA A 231 1.65 1.07 -12.15
CA ALA A 231 2.99 1.56 -12.41
C ALA A 231 3.52 2.40 -11.23
N PHE A 232 4.84 2.51 -11.12
CA PHE A 232 5.45 3.53 -10.26
C PHE A 232 4.98 4.91 -10.66
N GLY A 233 4.63 5.73 -9.69
CA GLY A 233 4.10 7.08 -9.93
C GLY A 233 2.60 7.12 -10.24
N HIS A 234 1.91 5.97 -10.40
CA HIS A 234 0.48 5.92 -10.68
C HIS A 234 -0.35 6.51 -9.53
N GLY A 235 -1.39 7.25 -9.90
CA GLY A 235 -2.41 7.76 -9.00
C GLY A 235 -3.40 8.62 -9.78
N LEU A 236 -4.66 8.60 -9.33
CA LEU A 236 -5.75 9.36 -9.91
C LEU A 236 -6.20 10.45 -8.94
N SER A 237 -6.91 11.43 -9.48
CA SER A 237 -7.58 12.48 -8.71
C SER A 237 -9.04 12.61 -9.15
N TYR A 238 -9.80 13.51 -8.52
CA TYR A 238 -11.20 13.77 -8.91
C TYR A 238 -11.32 14.83 -10.01
N THR A 239 -10.24 15.06 -10.74
CA THR A 239 -10.19 15.92 -11.92
C THR A 239 -9.33 15.29 -13.01
N THR A 240 -9.21 15.93 -14.15
CA THR A 240 -8.40 15.48 -15.30
C THR A 240 -7.33 16.49 -15.60
N PHE A 241 -6.11 16.02 -15.85
CA PHE A 241 -4.98 16.84 -16.22
C PHE A 241 -4.51 16.50 -17.64
N ASP A 242 -4.39 17.51 -18.48
CA ASP A 242 -3.84 17.40 -19.82
C ASP A 242 -2.39 17.92 -19.82
N TYR A 243 -1.47 17.10 -20.27
CA TYR A 243 -0.07 17.44 -20.44
C TYR A 243 0.14 17.98 -21.85
N GLU A 244 0.40 19.29 -21.97
CA GLU A 244 0.35 19.98 -23.25
C GLU A 244 1.73 20.19 -23.88
N LYS A 245 2.76 20.47 -23.08
CA LYS A 245 4.10 20.84 -23.58
C LYS A 245 5.21 20.50 -22.59
N LEU A 246 6.33 20.03 -23.10
CA LEU A 246 7.61 19.92 -22.39
C LEU A 246 8.66 20.76 -23.13
N THR A 247 9.36 21.63 -22.41
CA THR A 247 10.51 22.38 -22.93
C THR A 247 11.69 22.26 -21.97
N LEU A 248 12.91 22.16 -22.51
CA LEU A 248 14.15 22.21 -21.73
C LEU A 248 14.80 23.59 -21.91
N SER A 249 15.38 24.14 -20.85
CA SER A 249 16.10 25.43 -20.89
C SER A 249 17.33 25.37 -21.80
N SER A 250 17.88 24.18 -22.03
CA SER A 250 18.95 23.91 -23.00
C SER A 250 18.78 22.49 -23.57
N PRO A 251 19.01 22.26 -24.87
CA PRO A 251 19.06 20.91 -25.44
C PRO A 251 20.36 20.15 -25.11
N THR A 252 21.35 20.82 -24.51
CA THR A 252 22.64 20.24 -24.15
C THR A 252 23.01 20.62 -22.71
N ALA A 253 23.77 19.75 -22.04
CA ALA A 253 24.32 20.01 -20.72
C ALA A 253 25.66 19.29 -20.53
N LYS A 254 26.54 19.85 -19.69
CA LYS A 254 27.69 19.13 -19.16
C LYS A 254 27.29 18.29 -17.96
N PRO A 255 28.10 17.28 -17.54
CA PRO A 255 27.80 16.42 -16.39
C PRO A 255 27.56 17.14 -15.06
N ASP A 256 28.09 18.33 -14.88
CA ASP A 256 28.02 19.17 -13.67
C ASP A 256 26.96 20.30 -13.77
N GLU A 257 26.30 20.42 -14.89
CA GLU A 257 25.28 21.47 -15.12
C GLU A 257 23.89 21.02 -14.66
N THR A 258 23.05 22.01 -14.40
CA THR A 258 21.61 21.84 -14.13
C THR A 258 20.83 22.53 -15.23
N ILE A 259 19.90 21.81 -15.82
CA ILE A 259 18.90 22.37 -16.74
C ILE A 259 17.52 22.44 -16.07
N THR A 260 16.63 23.25 -16.61
CA THR A 260 15.25 23.33 -16.16
C THR A 260 14.33 22.73 -17.22
N ALA A 261 13.47 21.79 -16.81
CA ALA A 261 12.34 21.37 -17.62
C ALA A 261 11.10 22.15 -17.21
N ALA A 262 10.40 22.74 -18.16
CA ALA A 262 9.10 23.38 -17.97
C ALA A 262 8.02 22.51 -18.62
N VAL A 263 7.09 22.00 -17.80
CA VAL A 263 5.97 21.17 -18.23
C VAL A 263 4.69 21.97 -18.13
N THR A 264 4.00 22.19 -19.24
CA THR A 264 2.70 22.85 -19.26
C THR A 264 1.61 21.81 -19.02
N VAL A 265 0.84 22.01 -17.93
CA VAL A 265 -0.25 21.12 -17.51
C VAL A 265 -1.52 21.95 -17.33
N ARG A 266 -2.62 21.47 -17.90
CA ARG A 266 -3.95 22.04 -17.75
C ARG A 266 -4.83 21.12 -16.91
N ASN A 267 -5.52 21.69 -15.93
CA ASN A 267 -6.63 21.01 -15.28
C ASN A 267 -7.88 21.20 -16.15
N SER A 268 -8.22 20.19 -16.95
CA SER A 268 -9.39 20.21 -17.84
C SER A 268 -10.69 19.75 -17.17
N GLY A 269 -10.62 19.31 -15.91
CA GLY A 269 -11.79 18.91 -15.14
C GLY A 269 -12.45 20.08 -14.41
N LYS A 270 -13.35 19.75 -13.48
CA LYS A 270 -14.24 20.72 -12.80
C LYS A 270 -13.87 20.97 -11.33
N ARG A 271 -12.78 20.40 -10.84
CA ARG A 271 -12.34 20.52 -9.43
C ARG A 271 -10.91 20.97 -9.35
N ASP A 272 -10.62 21.80 -8.39
CA ASP A 272 -9.25 22.10 -7.99
C ASP A 272 -8.61 20.84 -7.44
N SER A 273 -7.37 20.54 -7.81
CA SER A 273 -6.62 19.42 -7.29
C SER A 273 -5.13 19.62 -7.49
N ASP A 274 -4.36 18.86 -6.73
CA ASP A 274 -2.92 18.79 -6.95
C ASP A 274 -2.60 17.78 -8.05
N GLU A 275 -1.62 18.11 -8.87
CA GLU A 275 -0.97 17.19 -9.79
C GLU A 275 0.48 16.99 -9.37
N VAL A 276 0.98 15.76 -9.54
CA VAL A 276 2.40 15.44 -9.36
C VAL A 276 3.03 15.19 -10.71
N VAL A 277 3.60 16.24 -11.27
CA VAL A 277 4.31 16.19 -12.55
C VAL A 277 5.63 15.44 -12.36
N GLN A 278 5.86 14.40 -13.15
CA GLN A 278 7.03 13.51 -13.02
C GLN A 278 7.85 13.56 -14.31
N LEU A 279 9.17 13.61 -14.16
CA LEU A 279 10.14 13.59 -15.25
C LEU A 279 10.96 12.29 -15.17
N TYR A 280 11.06 11.60 -16.30
CA TYR A 280 11.87 10.39 -16.42
C TYR A 280 12.90 10.55 -17.54
N ALA A 281 14.05 9.90 -17.39
CA ALA A 281 15.09 9.84 -18.40
C ALA A 281 15.35 8.40 -18.85
N THR A 282 15.60 8.25 -20.15
CA THR A 282 16.07 7.01 -20.78
C THR A 282 17.30 7.33 -21.60
N ALA A 283 18.42 6.64 -21.35
CA ALA A 283 19.63 6.77 -22.17
C ALA A 283 19.41 6.17 -23.57
N ILE A 284 19.78 6.89 -24.62
CA ILE A 284 19.66 6.44 -26.01
C ILE A 284 20.98 5.78 -26.41
N LYS A 285 20.96 4.48 -26.73
CA LYS A 285 22.15 3.67 -27.10
C LYS A 285 23.28 3.79 -26.07
N PRO A 286 23.03 3.50 -24.78
CA PRO A 286 24.05 3.60 -23.75
C PRO A 286 25.19 2.59 -23.98
N PRO A 287 26.41 2.88 -23.49
CA PRO A 287 27.56 1.96 -23.65
C PRO A 287 27.45 0.69 -22.81
N VAL A 288 26.61 0.69 -21.80
CA VAL A 288 26.31 -0.43 -20.90
C VAL A 288 24.80 -0.52 -20.65
N SER A 289 24.36 -1.63 -20.09
CA SER A 289 22.94 -1.77 -19.70
C SER A 289 22.52 -0.70 -18.70
N MET A 290 21.50 0.05 -19.04
CA MET A 290 20.92 1.14 -18.26
C MET A 290 19.45 0.87 -17.96
N PRO A 291 18.85 1.53 -16.95
CA PRO A 291 17.42 1.44 -16.72
C PRO A 291 16.59 1.78 -17.97
N LEU A 292 15.47 1.09 -18.16
CA LEU A 292 14.46 1.42 -19.18
C LEU A 292 14.00 2.88 -19.02
N ARG A 293 13.91 3.34 -17.80
CA ARG A 293 13.63 4.72 -17.39
C ARG A 293 14.05 4.97 -15.96
N GLN A 294 14.35 6.20 -15.63
CA GLN A 294 14.72 6.63 -14.29
C GLN A 294 14.03 7.94 -13.95
N LEU A 295 13.35 8.02 -12.80
CA LEU A 295 12.83 9.29 -12.28
C LEU A 295 14.00 10.25 -12.03
N ILE A 296 13.95 11.42 -12.63
CA ILE A 296 14.96 12.46 -12.52
C ILE A 296 14.45 13.76 -11.90
N GLY A 297 13.14 13.84 -11.64
CA GLY A 297 12.54 14.97 -10.97
C GLY A 297 11.02 14.82 -10.88
N PHE A 298 10.44 15.48 -9.89
CA PHE A 298 8.99 15.61 -9.78
C PHE A 298 8.65 16.90 -9.02
N LYS A 299 7.43 17.36 -9.22
CA LYS A 299 6.89 18.50 -8.48
C LYS A 299 5.39 18.35 -8.32
N ARG A 300 4.92 18.57 -7.08
CA ARG A 300 3.49 18.63 -6.77
C ARG A 300 3.05 20.09 -6.84
N GLU A 301 1.99 20.35 -7.60
CA GLU A 301 1.43 21.68 -7.81
C GLU A 301 -0.09 21.65 -7.75
N THR A 302 -0.67 22.60 -7.06
CA THR A 302 -2.12 22.83 -7.09
C THR A 302 -2.47 23.55 -8.37
N ILE A 303 -3.40 23.01 -9.15
CA ILE A 303 -3.90 23.59 -10.42
C ILE A 303 -5.42 23.68 -10.29
N LYS A 304 -5.94 24.91 -10.40
CA LYS A 304 -7.38 25.16 -10.31
C LYS A 304 -8.12 24.61 -11.53
N ALA A 305 -9.40 24.33 -11.36
CA ALA A 305 -10.27 23.91 -12.47
C ALA A 305 -10.20 24.91 -13.63
N GLY A 306 -9.88 24.43 -14.82
CA GLY A 306 -9.69 25.23 -16.06
C GLY A 306 -8.35 25.95 -16.16
N GLU A 307 -7.50 25.95 -15.11
CA GLU A 307 -6.18 26.62 -15.13
C GLU A 307 -5.18 25.80 -15.95
N THR A 308 -4.33 26.52 -16.69
CA THR A 308 -3.11 25.99 -17.30
C THR A 308 -1.89 26.57 -16.56
N LYS A 309 -0.97 25.71 -16.14
CA LYS A 309 0.21 26.09 -15.36
C LYS A 309 1.48 25.49 -15.96
N ALA A 310 2.54 26.30 -16.03
CA ALA A 310 3.89 25.83 -16.33
C ALA A 310 4.57 25.39 -15.02
N VAL A 311 4.92 24.12 -14.93
CA VAL A 311 5.58 23.51 -13.78
C VAL A 311 7.06 23.35 -14.09
N GLU A 312 7.91 24.13 -13.41
CA GLU A 312 9.35 24.08 -13.59
C GLU A 312 9.99 23.09 -12.61
N ILE A 313 10.86 22.23 -13.16
CA ILE A 313 11.59 21.19 -12.42
C ILE A 313 13.06 21.27 -12.82
N ALA A 314 13.94 21.46 -11.84
CA ALA A 314 15.39 21.45 -12.06
C ALA A 314 15.88 19.99 -12.26
N ILE A 315 16.73 19.79 -13.25
CA ILE A 315 17.36 18.52 -13.60
C ILE A 315 18.87 18.68 -13.51
N PRO A 316 19.51 18.44 -12.38
CA PRO A 316 20.95 18.27 -12.31
C PRO A 316 21.38 17.11 -13.20
N ALA A 317 22.33 17.30 -14.13
CA ALA A 317 22.79 16.23 -15.02
C ALA A 317 23.37 15.03 -14.24
N GLN A 318 23.83 15.26 -13.01
CA GLN A 318 24.28 14.23 -12.09
C GLN A 318 23.21 13.18 -11.74
N LEU A 319 21.92 13.46 -11.95
CA LEU A 319 20.84 12.48 -11.78
C LEU A 319 20.86 11.39 -12.87
N LEU A 320 21.55 11.62 -13.98
CA LEU A 320 21.72 10.67 -15.09
C LEU A 320 22.90 9.70 -14.87
N ARG A 321 23.62 9.83 -13.75
CA ARG A 321 24.82 9.05 -13.44
C ARG A 321 24.52 7.55 -13.26
N ARG A 322 25.48 6.74 -13.66
CA ARG A 322 25.61 5.32 -13.30
C ARG A 322 26.90 5.05 -12.52
N TRP A 323 26.94 3.92 -11.85
CA TRP A 323 28.20 3.42 -11.30
C TRP A 323 29.05 2.83 -12.43
N ASP A 324 30.34 3.17 -12.45
CA ASP A 324 31.32 2.59 -13.36
C ASP A 324 32.24 1.65 -12.61
N ASP A 325 32.15 0.36 -12.95
CA ASP A 325 32.90 -0.70 -12.24
C ASP A 325 34.40 -0.64 -12.50
N VAL A 326 34.85 -0.08 -13.62
CA VAL A 326 36.25 0.09 -13.96
C VAL A 326 36.83 1.30 -13.26
N ALA A 327 36.18 2.44 -13.38
CA ALA A 327 36.62 3.70 -12.78
C ALA A 327 36.32 3.77 -11.26
N LYS A 328 35.51 2.83 -10.69
CA LYS A 328 35.06 2.78 -9.28
C LYS A 328 34.49 4.11 -8.79
N ARG A 329 33.70 4.74 -9.64
CA ARG A 329 33.01 6.02 -9.34
C ARG A 329 31.70 6.15 -10.12
N TYR A 330 30.88 7.12 -9.71
CA TYR A 330 29.74 7.53 -10.51
C TYR A 330 30.19 8.36 -11.71
N VAL A 331 29.63 8.06 -12.88
CA VAL A 331 29.88 8.77 -14.14
C VAL A 331 28.56 9.13 -14.82
N VAL A 332 28.51 10.27 -15.47
CA VAL A 332 27.44 10.65 -16.40
C VAL A 332 27.99 10.43 -17.80
N ASP A 333 27.44 9.46 -18.52
CA ASP A 333 27.91 9.13 -19.86
C ASP A 333 27.52 10.23 -20.85
N PRO A 334 28.43 10.71 -21.68
CA PRO A 334 28.11 11.57 -22.83
C PRO A 334 27.16 10.83 -23.78
N GLY A 335 26.22 11.56 -24.38
CA GLY A 335 25.26 10.99 -25.32
C GLY A 335 23.87 11.58 -25.18
N ALA A 336 22.95 11.03 -25.94
CA ALA A 336 21.57 11.51 -25.96
C ALA A 336 20.71 10.77 -24.90
N TYR A 337 19.85 11.53 -24.26
CA TYR A 337 18.86 11.06 -23.29
C TYR A 337 17.47 11.54 -23.73
N ARG A 338 16.51 10.64 -23.75
CA ARG A 338 15.11 11.00 -23.91
C ARG A 338 14.55 11.37 -22.55
N ILE A 339 14.10 12.61 -22.39
CA ILE A 339 13.42 13.11 -21.20
C ILE A 339 11.93 13.08 -21.49
N VAL A 340 11.15 12.43 -20.62
CA VAL A 340 9.69 12.35 -20.76
C VAL A 340 8.99 12.91 -19.55
N ALA A 341 7.83 13.53 -19.74
CA ALA A 341 7.01 14.10 -18.67
C ALA A 341 5.60 13.50 -18.67
N GLY A 342 5.09 13.20 -17.49
CA GLY A 342 3.75 12.66 -17.32
C GLY A 342 3.36 12.37 -15.88
N PRO A 343 2.13 11.82 -15.69
CA PRO A 343 1.59 11.52 -14.37
C PRO A 343 2.12 10.23 -13.73
N ALA A 344 2.75 9.34 -14.52
CA ALA A 344 3.28 8.06 -14.05
C ALA A 344 4.39 7.53 -14.96
N SER A 345 5.13 6.53 -14.50
CA SER A 345 6.27 5.97 -15.25
C SER A 345 5.90 5.31 -16.57
N ASP A 346 4.68 4.81 -16.72
CA ASP A 346 4.14 4.21 -17.95
C ASP A 346 3.22 5.14 -18.75
N GLN A 347 2.93 6.34 -18.20
CA GLN A 347 2.09 7.36 -18.81
C GLN A 347 2.85 8.69 -18.83
N ALA A 348 3.70 8.86 -19.84
CA ALA A 348 4.49 10.07 -20.03
C ALA A 348 4.35 10.52 -21.49
N PRO A 349 3.28 11.31 -21.80
CA PRO A 349 2.90 11.65 -23.18
C PRO A 349 3.83 12.67 -23.83
N LEU A 350 4.64 13.40 -23.06
CA LEU A 350 5.52 14.43 -23.58
C LEU A 350 6.97 13.97 -23.55
N ASP A 351 7.74 14.36 -24.58
CA ASP A 351 9.17 14.07 -24.64
C ASP A 351 10.01 15.22 -25.21
N ALA A 352 11.28 15.22 -24.83
CA ALA A 352 12.33 16.09 -25.34
C ALA A 352 13.68 15.36 -25.30
N GLU A 353 14.59 15.71 -26.18
CA GLU A 353 15.95 15.20 -26.18
C GLU A 353 16.90 16.13 -25.41
N LEU A 354 17.73 15.54 -24.56
CA LEU A 354 18.86 16.18 -23.87
C LEU A 354 20.15 15.49 -24.28
N VAL A 355 21.14 16.23 -24.75
CA VAL A 355 22.47 15.69 -25.07
C VAL A 355 23.47 16.08 -23.98
N ILE A 356 24.06 15.09 -23.33
CA ILE A 356 25.17 15.30 -22.41
C ILE A 356 26.46 15.37 -23.23
N VAL A 357 27.14 16.51 -23.15
CA VAL A 357 28.43 16.75 -23.83
C VAL A 357 29.59 16.41 -22.90
N SER A 358 30.70 15.94 -23.46
CA SER A 358 31.91 15.65 -22.68
C SER A 358 32.44 16.92 -22.00
N SER A 359 32.82 16.81 -20.73
CA SER A 359 33.71 17.82 -20.12
C SER A 359 35.05 17.78 -20.85
N LYS A 360 35.46 18.87 -21.47
CA LYS A 360 36.81 19.00 -22.03
C LYS A 360 37.84 19.03 -20.92
#